data_7f169568522c806f8d1cc779df00389b
#
_entry.id   7f169568522c806f8d1cc779df00389b
#
_cell.length_a   1.000
_cell.length_b   1.000
_cell.length_c   1.000
_cell.angle_alpha   90.00
_cell.angle_beta   90.00
_cell.angle_gamma   90.00
#
_symmetry.space_group_name_H-M   'P 1'
#
loop_
_entity.id
_entity.type
_entity.pdbx_description
1 polymer ?
#
loop_
_entity_poly.entity_id
_entity_poly.type
_entity_poly.pdbx_seq_one_letter_code
_entity_poly.pdbx_strand_id
1 'polypeptide(L)'
;AYTGVVFLILATIQENLKRRVFFLVVGMLGIYGMLLSGTRGAISVPLTGFMLYFVMRKNKFVMISGFVVLVVVFIFFKYTTIGQNNQQIRRMRTAFDPNDASLQLRLSNQRKMRTYLATRPIGGGLGHAGSKAKKTMPNTFLANTATDSWYVMIWAELGIIGLVIHLFILFYILVKSIYLIWFKIRDPILKTQMMALTSGMFGIMVSSYGNAVLGSMPTSMVIYTAMAIMLNAEKYDKLPESITN
;
A
#
# COMPACT_ATOMS: atom_id res chain seq x y z
N ALA A 1 -7.46 0.01 5.89
CA ALA A 1 -6.03 0.32 6.07
C ALA A 1 -5.66 1.65 5.41
N TYR A 2 -5.80 1.79 4.09
CA TYR A 2 -5.49 3.05 3.37
C TYR A 2 -6.18 4.26 4.01
N THR A 3 -7.49 4.22 4.14
CA THR A 3 -8.30 5.25 4.80
C THR A 3 -7.78 5.56 6.21
N GLY A 4 -7.41 4.51 6.97
CA GLY A 4 -6.84 4.66 8.31
C GLY A 4 -5.58 5.54 8.30
N VAL A 5 -4.62 5.24 7.43
CA VAL A 5 -3.37 6.01 7.30
C VAL A 5 -3.65 7.45 6.88
N VAL A 6 -4.46 7.64 5.82
CA VAL A 6 -4.76 8.97 5.28
C VAL A 6 -5.45 9.85 6.32
N PHE A 7 -6.51 9.37 6.96
CA PHE A 7 -7.28 10.17 7.91
C PHE A 7 -6.52 10.45 9.21
N LEU A 8 -5.70 9.51 9.70
CA LEU A 8 -4.84 9.77 10.87
C LEU A 8 -3.80 10.86 10.58
N ILE A 9 -3.22 10.88 9.38
CA ILE A 9 -2.30 11.95 8.99
C ILE A 9 -3.06 13.27 8.82
N LEU A 10 -4.23 13.28 8.18
CA LEU A 10 -5.04 14.48 8.00
C LEU A 10 -5.56 15.06 9.33
N ALA A 11 -5.73 14.25 10.36
CA ALA A 11 -6.09 14.71 11.69
C ALA A 11 -5.04 15.66 12.29
N THR A 12 -3.77 15.54 11.89
CA THR A 12 -2.67 16.35 12.42
C THR A 12 -2.72 17.84 12.00
N ILE A 13 -3.46 18.14 10.91
CA ILE A 13 -3.58 19.53 10.37
C ILE A 13 -4.92 20.18 10.70
N GLN A 14 -5.83 19.49 11.39
CA GLN A 14 -7.13 20.06 11.73
C GLN A 14 -7.02 20.96 12.98
N GLU A 15 -7.27 22.24 12.81
CA GLU A 15 -7.33 23.21 13.92
C GLU A 15 -8.64 23.07 14.71
N ASN A 16 -9.76 22.85 14.02
CA ASN A 16 -11.06 22.67 14.66
C ASN A 16 -11.13 21.31 15.36
N LEU A 17 -11.34 21.32 16.68
CA LEU A 17 -11.39 20.10 17.52
C LEU A 17 -12.42 19.08 17.01
N LYS A 18 -13.62 19.52 16.60
CA LYS A 18 -14.67 18.62 16.09
C LYS A 18 -14.22 17.90 14.82
N ARG A 19 -13.59 18.63 13.88
CA ARG A 19 -13.03 18.04 12.65
C ARG A 19 -11.88 17.09 12.99
N ARG A 20 -10.97 17.49 13.88
CA ARG A 20 -9.85 16.65 14.31
C ARG A 20 -10.34 15.33 14.91
N VAL A 21 -11.33 15.39 15.81
CA VAL A 21 -11.93 14.19 16.43
C VAL A 21 -12.59 13.31 15.35
N PHE A 22 -13.34 13.91 14.42
CA PHE A 22 -13.94 13.17 13.31
C PHE A 22 -12.89 12.42 12.49
N PHE A 23 -11.79 13.07 12.09
CA PHE A 23 -10.71 12.46 11.33
C PHE A 23 -10.00 11.35 12.13
N LEU A 24 -9.78 11.56 13.42
CA LEU A 24 -9.21 10.52 14.30
C LEU A 24 -10.13 9.29 14.38
N VAL A 25 -11.43 9.49 14.59
CA VAL A 25 -12.40 8.40 14.67
C VAL A 25 -12.45 7.61 13.37
N VAL A 26 -12.57 8.29 12.22
CA VAL A 26 -12.56 7.63 10.90
C VAL A 26 -11.25 6.88 10.66
N GLY A 27 -10.13 7.49 11.02
CA GLY A 27 -8.81 6.87 10.91
C GLY A 27 -8.68 5.60 11.75
N MET A 28 -9.10 5.67 13.03
CA MET A 28 -9.10 4.53 13.95
C MET A 28 -10.05 3.42 13.50
N LEU A 29 -11.26 3.77 13.03
CA LEU A 29 -12.18 2.79 12.44
C LEU A 29 -11.59 2.12 11.20
N GLY A 30 -10.83 2.86 10.39
CA GLY A 30 -10.11 2.30 9.24
C GLY A 30 -9.02 1.29 9.62
N ILE A 31 -8.28 1.55 10.71
CA ILE A 31 -7.30 0.58 11.27
C ILE A 31 -8.03 -0.60 11.93
N TYR A 32 -9.08 -0.34 12.70
CA TYR A 32 -9.88 -1.38 13.35
C TYR A 32 -10.52 -2.33 12.32
N GLY A 33 -11.12 -1.79 11.26
CA GLY A 33 -11.68 -2.61 10.17
C GLY A 33 -10.62 -3.44 9.44
N MET A 34 -9.38 -2.92 9.32
CA MET A 34 -8.25 -3.72 8.84
C MET A 34 -7.95 -4.91 9.76
N LEU A 35 -7.92 -4.68 11.07
CA LEU A 35 -7.69 -5.74 12.06
C LEU A 35 -8.79 -6.81 11.98
N LEU A 36 -10.06 -6.38 11.89
CA LEU A 36 -11.21 -7.29 11.77
C LEU A 36 -11.17 -8.14 10.49
N SER A 37 -10.66 -7.60 9.39
CA SER A 37 -10.57 -8.35 8.13
C SER A 37 -9.65 -9.56 8.21
N GLY A 38 -8.74 -9.60 9.19
CA GLY A 38 -7.74 -10.66 9.36
C GLY A 38 -6.80 -10.84 8.18
N THR A 39 -6.74 -9.86 7.26
CA THR A 39 -5.89 -9.91 6.08
C THR A 39 -4.44 -9.64 6.46
N ARG A 40 -3.60 -10.66 6.44
CA ARG A 40 -2.20 -10.60 6.89
C ARG A 40 -1.38 -9.51 6.22
N GLY A 41 -1.50 -9.37 4.90
CA GLY A 41 -0.76 -8.35 4.15
C GLY A 41 -1.23 -6.92 4.41
N ALA A 42 -2.43 -6.72 4.97
CA ALA A 42 -2.97 -5.38 5.21
C ALA A 42 -2.20 -4.61 6.32
N ILE A 43 -1.52 -5.32 7.22
CA ILE A 43 -0.70 -4.70 8.28
C ILE A 43 0.49 -3.92 7.71
N SER A 44 0.97 -4.31 6.53
CA SER A 44 2.05 -3.59 5.86
C SER A 44 1.65 -2.17 5.46
N VAL A 45 0.34 -1.92 5.22
CA VAL A 45 -0.14 -0.59 4.80
C VAL A 45 0.14 0.49 5.84
N PRO A 46 -0.30 0.38 7.11
CA PRO A 46 0.01 1.40 8.12
C PRO A 46 1.50 1.41 8.46
N LEU A 47 2.17 0.27 8.54
CA LEU A 47 3.60 0.23 8.88
C LEU A 47 4.44 1.01 7.86
N THR A 48 4.33 0.67 6.58
CA THR A 48 5.12 1.33 5.53
C THR A 48 4.59 2.71 5.16
N GLY A 49 3.28 2.93 5.25
CA GLY A 49 2.68 4.24 5.02
C GLY A 49 3.14 5.27 6.06
N PHE A 50 3.06 4.96 7.35
CA PHE A 50 3.58 5.87 8.39
C PHE A 50 5.09 6.01 8.33
N MET A 51 5.84 4.95 8.01
CA MET A 51 7.27 5.05 7.80
C MET A 51 7.61 6.11 6.73
N LEU A 52 6.96 6.07 5.58
CA LEU A 52 7.16 7.06 4.53
C LEU A 52 6.74 8.46 4.97
N TYR A 53 5.61 8.60 5.68
CA TYR A 53 5.16 9.88 6.23
C TYR A 53 6.21 10.52 7.13
N PHE A 54 6.78 9.76 8.06
CA PHE A 54 7.81 10.27 8.97
C PHE A 54 9.07 10.71 8.23
N VAL A 55 9.47 10.00 7.19
CA VAL A 55 10.60 10.39 6.32
C VAL A 55 10.28 11.70 5.60
N MET A 56 9.07 11.85 5.04
CA MET A 56 8.67 13.05 4.29
C MET A 56 8.58 14.31 5.15
N ARG A 57 8.30 14.18 6.45
CA ARG A 57 8.22 15.32 7.39
C ARG A 57 9.55 16.04 7.59
N LYS A 58 10.70 15.45 7.26
CA LYS A 58 12.06 16.03 7.41
C LYS A 58 12.40 16.52 8.84
N ASN A 59 11.60 16.17 9.83
CA ASN A 59 11.85 16.51 11.22
C ASN A 59 12.46 15.29 11.92
N LYS A 60 13.71 15.40 12.38
CA LYS A 60 14.46 14.30 13.02
C LYS A 60 13.73 13.73 14.23
N PHE A 61 13.13 14.59 15.06
CA PHE A 61 12.40 14.14 16.25
C PHE A 61 11.16 13.33 15.87
N VAL A 62 10.36 13.81 14.92
CA VAL A 62 9.17 13.11 14.41
C VAL A 62 9.57 11.79 13.74
N MET A 63 10.67 11.79 13.01
CA MET A 63 11.20 10.59 12.35
C MET A 63 11.63 9.53 13.38
N ILE A 64 12.39 9.92 14.38
CA ILE A 64 12.89 8.99 15.42
C ILE A 64 11.73 8.47 16.27
N SER A 65 10.86 9.36 16.78
CA SER A 65 9.72 8.95 17.61
C SER A 65 8.74 8.06 16.82
N GLY A 66 8.47 8.39 15.57
CA GLY A 66 7.64 7.58 14.70
C GLY A 66 8.25 6.20 14.41
N PHE A 67 9.55 6.14 14.17
CA PHE A 67 10.26 4.87 13.98
C PHE A 67 10.21 4.01 15.24
N VAL A 68 10.42 4.60 16.44
CA VAL A 68 10.29 3.88 17.72
C VAL A 68 8.90 3.26 17.87
N VAL A 69 7.82 4.03 17.55
CA VAL A 69 6.45 3.51 17.59
C VAL A 69 6.28 2.32 16.64
N LEU A 70 6.79 2.42 15.41
CA LEU A 70 6.71 1.32 14.44
C LEU A 70 7.46 0.07 14.92
N VAL A 71 8.64 0.25 15.53
CA VAL A 71 9.42 -0.86 16.11
C VAL A 71 8.65 -1.50 17.27
N VAL A 72 8.04 -0.71 18.16
CA VAL A 72 7.20 -1.23 19.25
C VAL A 72 6.02 -2.04 18.73
N VAL A 73 5.31 -1.53 17.69
CA VAL A 73 4.22 -2.26 17.05
C VAL A 73 4.72 -3.55 16.40
N PHE A 74 5.86 -3.52 15.73
CA PHE A 74 6.46 -4.71 15.14
C PHE A 74 6.84 -5.75 16.22
N ILE A 75 7.49 -5.34 17.30
CA ILE A 75 7.84 -6.20 18.44
C ILE A 75 6.58 -6.80 19.07
N PHE A 76 5.52 -5.99 19.24
CA PHE A 76 4.24 -6.46 19.75
C PHE A 76 3.67 -7.61 18.90
N PHE A 77 3.63 -7.46 17.58
CA PHE A 77 3.10 -8.52 16.73
C PHE A 77 4.02 -9.74 16.63
N LYS A 78 5.35 -9.56 16.64
CA LYS A 78 6.30 -10.65 16.41
C LYS A 78 6.64 -11.43 17.68
N TYR A 79 6.83 -10.74 18.80
CA TYR A 79 7.43 -11.36 20.00
C TYR A 79 6.49 -11.49 21.20
N THR A 80 5.34 -10.78 21.24
CA THR A 80 4.44 -10.90 22.39
C THR A 80 3.38 -11.98 22.14
N THR A 81 2.82 -12.54 23.24
CA THR A 81 1.72 -13.50 23.21
C THR A 81 0.38 -12.87 23.58
N ILE A 82 0.37 -11.56 23.87
CA ILE A 82 -0.82 -10.81 24.30
C ILE A 82 -1.89 -10.86 23.20
N GLY A 83 -3.11 -11.28 23.52
CA GLY A 83 -4.23 -11.34 22.58
C GLY A 83 -4.24 -12.57 21.67
N GLN A 84 -3.49 -13.63 21.97
CA GLN A 84 -3.51 -14.90 21.18
C GLN A 84 -4.89 -15.57 21.15
N ASN A 85 -5.76 -15.30 22.11
CA ASN A 85 -7.14 -15.78 22.10
C ASN A 85 -8.00 -15.14 21.00
N ASN A 86 -7.55 -13.98 20.46
CA ASN A 86 -8.23 -13.33 19.35
C ASN A 86 -7.70 -13.87 18.02
N GLN A 87 -8.59 -14.48 17.22
CA GLN A 87 -8.24 -15.09 15.95
C GLN A 87 -7.62 -14.09 14.96
N GLN A 88 -8.04 -12.83 14.96
CA GLN A 88 -7.55 -11.79 14.07
C GLN A 88 -6.10 -11.42 14.41
N ILE A 89 -5.80 -11.21 15.69
CA ILE A 89 -4.43 -10.93 16.17
C ILE A 89 -3.50 -12.09 15.85
N ARG A 90 -3.95 -13.32 16.11
CA ARG A 90 -3.19 -14.53 15.80
C ARG A 90 -2.87 -14.63 14.31
N ARG A 91 -3.84 -14.36 13.43
CA ARG A 91 -3.62 -14.34 11.97
C ARG A 91 -2.63 -13.28 11.52
N MET A 92 -2.64 -12.10 12.14
CA MET A 92 -1.69 -11.03 11.82
C MET A 92 -0.25 -11.37 12.24
N ARG A 93 -0.10 -12.09 13.34
CA ARG A 93 1.22 -12.57 13.80
C ARG A 93 1.87 -13.56 12.84
N THR A 94 1.06 -14.44 12.24
CA THR A 94 1.59 -15.39 11.25
C THR A 94 2.09 -14.71 9.96
N ALA A 95 1.77 -13.42 9.75
CA ALA A 95 2.35 -12.64 8.64
C ALA A 95 3.88 -12.46 8.78
N PHE A 96 4.41 -12.59 10.00
CA PHE A 96 5.84 -12.46 10.30
C PHE A 96 6.55 -13.82 10.45
N ASP A 97 5.85 -14.94 10.21
CA ASP A 97 6.42 -16.28 10.26
C ASP A 97 6.89 -16.71 8.86
N PRO A 98 8.19 -16.91 8.65
CA PRO A 98 8.73 -17.42 7.38
C PRO A 98 8.23 -18.82 7.00
N ASN A 99 7.84 -19.63 7.99
CA ASN A 99 7.37 -20.99 7.79
C ASN A 99 5.84 -21.08 7.61
N ASP A 100 5.14 -19.96 7.51
CA ASP A 100 3.70 -19.95 7.27
C ASP A 100 3.35 -20.71 5.99
N ALA A 101 2.45 -21.68 6.10
CA ALA A 101 2.05 -22.54 4.98
C ALA A 101 1.52 -21.75 3.77
N SER A 102 0.82 -20.63 4.01
CA SER A 102 0.32 -19.75 2.94
C SER A 102 1.44 -19.03 2.21
N LEU A 103 2.48 -18.58 2.94
CA LEU A 103 3.68 -17.98 2.34
C LEU A 103 4.44 -19.01 1.49
N GLN A 104 4.66 -20.22 2.02
CA GLN A 104 5.35 -21.30 1.30
C GLN A 104 4.60 -21.71 0.04
N LEU A 105 3.27 -21.79 0.08
CA LEU A 105 2.44 -22.05 -1.10
C LEU A 105 2.61 -20.99 -2.18
N ARG A 106 2.62 -19.70 -1.79
CA ARG A 106 2.86 -18.58 -2.72
C ARG A 106 4.23 -18.67 -3.38
N LEU A 107 5.27 -18.92 -2.60
CA LEU A 107 6.63 -19.08 -3.13
C LEU A 107 6.74 -20.28 -4.09
N SER A 108 6.08 -21.38 -3.76
CA SER A 108 5.99 -22.56 -4.65
C SER A 108 5.29 -22.20 -5.97
N ASN A 109 4.15 -21.52 -5.92
CA ASN A 109 3.43 -21.07 -7.12
C ASN A 109 4.27 -20.08 -7.96
N GLN A 110 5.00 -19.17 -7.33
CA GLN A 110 5.91 -18.25 -8.03
C GLN A 110 7.06 -19.01 -8.73
N ARG A 111 7.63 -20.04 -8.09
CA ARG A 111 8.66 -20.89 -8.72
C ARG A 111 8.12 -21.61 -9.96
N LYS A 112 6.93 -22.22 -9.87
CA LYS A 112 6.26 -22.86 -11.01
C LYS A 112 6.00 -21.86 -12.14
N MET A 113 5.51 -20.67 -11.79
CA MET A 113 5.25 -19.60 -12.75
C MET A 113 6.52 -19.10 -13.44
N ARG A 114 7.64 -18.98 -12.69
CA ARG A 114 8.94 -18.60 -13.25
C ARG A 114 9.37 -19.55 -14.37
N THR A 115 9.25 -20.84 -14.18
CA THR A 115 9.55 -21.84 -15.21
C THR A 115 8.63 -21.69 -16.42
N TYR A 116 7.33 -21.52 -16.21
CA TYR A 116 6.35 -21.35 -17.29
C TYR A 116 6.57 -20.06 -18.11
N LEU A 117 6.92 -18.96 -17.44
CA LEU A 117 7.10 -17.64 -18.06
C LEU A 117 8.51 -17.42 -18.62
N ALA A 118 9.46 -18.33 -18.38
CA ALA A 118 10.83 -18.20 -18.85
C ALA A 118 10.93 -18.04 -20.39
N THR A 119 10.01 -18.69 -21.13
CA THR A 119 9.92 -18.61 -22.60
C THR A 119 8.89 -17.62 -23.10
N ARG A 120 8.23 -16.85 -22.18
CA ARG A 120 7.13 -15.94 -22.50
C ARG A 120 7.36 -14.54 -21.92
N PRO A 121 8.24 -13.73 -22.52
CA PRO A 121 8.60 -12.41 -21.98
C PRO A 121 7.43 -11.43 -21.95
N ILE A 122 6.41 -11.60 -22.80
CA ILE A 122 5.17 -10.82 -22.83
C ILE A 122 4.01 -11.46 -22.06
N GLY A 123 4.29 -12.57 -21.32
CA GLY A 123 3.31 -13.24 -20.46
C GLY A 123 2.37 -14.20 -21.19
N GLY A 124 1.30 -14.56 -20.48
CA GLY A 124 0.28 -15.49 -20.98
C GLY A 124 -0.96 -14.84 -21.56
N GLY A 125 -1.04 -13.51 -21.57
CA GLY A 125 -2.18 -12.74 -22.05
C GLY A 125 -3.08 -12.20 -20.93
N LEU A 126 -3.70 -11.04 -21.21
CA LEU A 126 -4.61 -10.36 -20.28
C LEU A 126 -5.83 -11.24 -19.95
N GLY A 127 -6.19 -11.29 -18.67
CA GLY A 127 -7.33 -12.06 -18.20
C GLY A 127 -7.11 -13.58 -18.13
N HIS A 128 -5.90 -14.08 -18.45
CA HIS A 128 -5.58 -15.50 -18.44
C HIS A 128 -5.07 -16.01 -17.08
N ALA A 129 -4.90 -15.13 -16.08
CA ALA A 129 -4.39 -15.50 -14.77
C ALA A 129 -5.45 -15.39 -13.66
N GLY A 130 -5.29 -16.24 -12.64
CA GLY A 130 -6.09 -16.19 -11.42
C GLY A 130 -7.51 -16.74 -11.53
N SER A 131 -8.31 -16.44 -10.51
CA SER A 131 -9.67 -17.03 -10.35
C SER A 131 -10.68 -16.63 -11.44
N LYS A 132 -10.49 -15.47 -12.08
CA LYS A 132 -11.35 -15.03 -13.19
C LYS A 132 -11.12 -15.88 -14.43
N ALA A 133 -9.86 -16.14 -14.77
CA ALA A 133 -9.48 -17.02 -15.88
C ALA A 133 -9.98 -18.45 -15.72
N LYS A 134 -10.07 -18.93 -14.48
CA LYS A 134 -10.59 -20.28 -14.19
C LYS A 134 -12.04 -20.48 -14.64
N LYS A 135 -12.83 -19.41 -14.72
CA LYS A 135 -14.22 -19.48 -15.21
C LYS A 135 -14.32 -19.58 -16.74
N THR A 136 -13.39 -18.94 -17.45
CA THR A 136 -13.40 -18.87 -18.93
C THR A 136 -12.46 -19.85 -19.58
N MET A 137 -11.36 -20.21 -18.93
CA MET A 137 -10.28 -21.05 -19.45
C MET A 137 -9.77 -22.07 -18.40
N PRO A 138 -10.63 -22.99 -17.92
CA PRO A 138 -10.34 -23.85 -16.76
C PRO A 138 -9.13 -24.78 -16.95
N ASN A 139 -8.75 -25.06 -18.19
CA ASN A 139 -7.69 -26.01 -18.52
C ASN A 139 -6.31 -25.37 -18.72
N THR A 140 -6.16 -24.06 -18.47
CA THR A 140 -4.86 -23.39 -18.65
C THR A 140 -4.03 -23.43 -17.37
N PHE A 141 -2.71 -23.47 -17.51
CA PHE A 141 -1.78 -23.45 -16.37
C PHE A 141 -1.97 -22.24 -15.48
N LEU A 142 -2.08 -21.03 -16.09
CA LEU A 142 -2.23 -19.76 -15.36
C LEU A 142 -3.56 -19.65 -14.61
N ALA A 143 -4.65 -20.19 -15.15
CA ALA A 143 -5.95 -20.22 -14.50
C ALA A 143 -5.95 -21.13 -13.25
N ASN A 144 -5.14 -22.18 -13.25
CA ASN A 144 -5.04 -23.15 -12.16
C ASN A 144 -3.91 -22.83 -11.17
N THR A 145 -3.09 -21.79 -11.43
CA THR A 145 -2.04 -21.34 -10.53
C THR A 145 -2.48 -20.05 -9.82
N ALA A 146 -2.59 -20.10 -8.49
CA ALA A 146 -3.05 -18.94 -7.73
C ALA A 146 -2.06 -17.77 -7.83
N THR A 147 -2.58 -16.58 -8.18
CA THR A 147 -1.87 -15.32 -8.27
C THR A 147 -2.35 -14.39 -7.16
N ASP A 148 -1.98 -14.67 -5.91
CA ASP A 148 -2.43 -13.88 -4.76
C ASP A 148 -1.84 -12.45 -4.72
N SER A 149 -0.68 -12.26 -5.35
CA SER A 149 0.00 -10.98 -5.48
C SER A 149 -0.45 -10.24 -6.74
N TRP A 150 -0.68 -8.94 -6.62
CA TRP A 150 -0.95 -8.09 -7.80
C TRP A 150 0.22 -8.11 -8.80
N TYR A 151 1.45 -8.02 -8.31
CA TYR A 151 2.64 -8.03 -9.17
C TYR A 151 2.85 -9.38 -9.87
N VAL A 152 2.55 -10.47 -9.18
CA VAL A 152 2.60 -11.80 -9.78
C VAL A 152 1.53 -11.95 -10.85
N MET A 153 0.34 -11.36 -10.66
CA MET A 153 -0.72 -11.35 -11.66
C MET A 153 -0.31 -10.56 -12.91
N ILE A 154 0.27 -9.35 -12.74
CA ILE A 154 0.81 -8.57 -13.85
C ILE A 154 1.93 -9.34 -14.57
N TRP A 155 2.82 -9.99 -13.83
CA TRP A 155 3.86 -10.82 -14.42
C TRP A 155 3.29 -11.99 -15.21
N ALA A 156 2.28 -12.67 -14.70
CA ALA A 156 1.62 -13.81 -15.37
C ALA A 156 0.95 -13.37 -16.68
N GLU A 157 0.26 -12.22 -16.67
CA GLU A 157 -0.52 -11.76 -17.82
C GLU A 157 0.32 -11.00 -18.86
N LEU A 158 1.23 -10.11 -18.42
CA LEU A 158 2.00 -9.19 -19.26
C LEU A 158 3.50 -9.55 -19.36
N GLY A 159 3.91 -10.63 -18.70
CA GLY A 159 5.30 -11.04 -18.65
C GLY A 159 6.22 -10.10 -17.88
N ILE A 160 7.53 -10.32 -18.02
CA ILE A 160 8.54 -9.51 -17.34
C ILE A 160 8.55 -8.06 -17.87
N ILE A 161 8.28 -7.87 -19.15
CA ILE A 161 8.25 -6.55 -19.78
C ILE A 161 7.12 -5.71 -19.17
N GLY A 162 5.90 -6.26 -19.10
CA GLY A 162 4.76 -5.58 -18.50
C GLY A 162 4.95 -5.32 -16.99
N LEU A 163 5.56 -6.25 -16.25
CA LEU A 163 5.88 -6.04 -14.85
C LEU A 163 6.87 -4.89 -14.65
N VAL A 164 7.95 -4.82 -15.45
CA VAL A 164 8.94 -3.74 -15.35
C VAL A 164 8.31 -2.39 -15.65
N ILE A 165 7.50 -2.30 -16.71
CA ILE A 165 6.80 -1.06 -17.07
C ILE A 165 5.83 -0.66 -15.95
N HIS A 166 5.07 -1.59 -15.41
CA HIS A 166 4.12 -1.33 -14.32
C HIS A 166 4.82 -0.80 -13.06
N LEU A 167 5.91 -1.46 -12.64
CA LEU A 167 6.72 -1.02 -11.51
C LEU A 167 7.34 0.36 -11.77
N PHE A 168 7.87 0.61 -12.96
CA PHE A 168 8.42 1.90 -13.34
C PHE A 168 7.37 3.02 -13.20
N ILE A 169 6.14 2.80 -13.68
CA ILE A 169 5.04 3.78 -13.55
C ILE A 169 4.74 4.06 -12.07
N LEU A 170 4.61 3.02 -11.25
CA LEU A 170 4.31 3.18 -9.82
C LEU A 170 5.42 3.95 -9.09
N PHE A 171 6.69 3.59 -9.33
CA PHE A 171 7.82 4.28 -8.73
C PHE A 171 7.99 5.71 -9.26
N TYR A 172 7.74 5.95 -10.55
CA TYR A 172 7.73 7.29 -11.12
C TYR A 172 6.71 8.20 -10.42
N ILE A 173 5.47 7.71 -10.23
CA ILE A 173 4.43 8.46 -9.53
C ILE A 173 4.85 8.74 -8.08
N LEU A 174 5.40 7.75 -7.38
CA LEU A 174 5.86 7.89 -6.00
C LEU A 174 6.98 8.94 -5.88
N VAL A 175 8.02 8.82 -6.70
CA VAL A 175 9.17 9.74 -6.68
C VAL A 175 8.74 11.14 -7.06
N LYS A 176 7.92 11.29 -8.11
CA LYS A 176 7.38 12.60 -8.52
C LYS A 176 6.53 13.22 -7.42
N SER A 177 5.69 12.46 -6.75
CA SER A 177 4.88 12.97 -5.63
C SER A 177 5.76 13.46 -4.48
N ILE A 178 6.80 12.70 -4.10
CA ILE A 178 7.77 13.11 -3.07
C ILE A 178 8.52 14.37 -3.49
N TYR A 179 8.95 14.45 -4.76
CA TYR A 179 9.61 15.63 -5.31
C TYR A 179 8.71 16.88 -5.21
N LEU A 180 7.44 16.77 -5.61
CA LEU A 180 6.47 17.87 -5.51
C LEU A 180 6.29 18.32 -4.06
N ILE A 181 6.09 17.37 -3.14
CA ILE A 181 5.95 17.63 -1.70
C ILE A 181 7.17 18.37 -1.12
N TRP A 182 8.37 17.97 -1.54
CA TRP A 182 9.58 18.53 -0.93
C TRP A 182 10.03 19.86 -1.52
N PHE A 183 9.81 20.05 -2.82
CA PHE A 183 10.44 21.15 -3.55
C PHE A 183 9.47 22.14 -4.20
N LYS A 184 8.22 21.74 -4.40
CA LYS A 184 7.28 22.55 -5.16
C LYS A 184 6.14 23.08 -4.31
N ILE A 185 5.48 22.27 -3.51
CA ILE A 185 4.33 22.65 -2.71
C ILE A 185 4.77 23.51 -1.53
N ARG A 186 4.20 24.73 -1.44
CA ARG A 186 4.48 25.72 -0.39
C ARG A 186 3.40 25.73 0.70
N ASP A 187 2.12 25.57 0.33
CA ASP A 187 1.03 25.51 1.30
C ASP A 187 1.20 24.31 2.25
N PRO A 188 1.35 24.54 3.57
CA PRO A 188 1.56 23.47 4.56
C PRO A 188 0.38 22.52 4.69
N ILE A 189 -0.85 23.01 4.44
CA ILE A 189 -2.07 22.17 4.48
C ILE A 189 -2.06 21.22 3.29
N LEU A 190 -1.92 21.76 2.06
CA LEU A 190 -1.83 20.96 0.84
C LEU A 190 -0.66 19.96 0.92
N LYS A 191 0.48 20.40 1.41
CA LYS A 191 1.67 19.57 1.60
C LYS A 191 1.38 18.35 2.47
N THR A 192 0.69 18.54 3.59
CA THR A 192 0.34 17.43 4.49
C THR A 192 -0.74 16.53 3.88
N GLN A 193 -1.69 17.10 3.12
CA GLN A 193 -2.67 16.29 2.37
C GLN A 193 -1.97 15.39 1.34
N MET A 194 -1.02 15.93 0.58
CA MET A 194 -0.25 15.14 -0.39
C MET A 194 0.65 14.10 0.30
N MET A 195 1.26 14.43 1.45
CA MET A 195 1.97 13.44 2.27
C MET A 195 1.06 12.30 2.70
N ALA A 196 -0.20 12.57 3.10
CA ALA A 196 -1.15 11.56 3.51
C ALA A 196 -1.50 10.61 2.35
N LEU A 197 -1.84 11.16 1.18
CA LEU A 197 -2.17 10.37 -0.01
C LEU A 197 -0.97 9.52 -0.48
N THR A 198 0.23 10.12 -0.54
CA THR A 198 1.46 9.44 -0.96
C THR A 198 1.83 8.32 0.00
N SER A 199 1.69 8.53 1.30
CA SER A 199 1.93 7.53 2.34
C SER A 199 0.97 6.35 2.24
N GLY A 200 -0.32 6.64 2.06
CA GLY A 200 -1.35 5.62 1.86
C GLY A 200 -1.09 4.81 0.58
N MET A 201 -0.78 5.49 -0.54
CA MET A 201 -0.43 4.84 -1.80
C MET A 201 0.78 3.90 -1.65
N PHE A 202 1.86 4.37 -1.03
CA PHE A 202 3.04 3.54 -0.78
C PHE A 202 2.71 2.31 0.05
N GLY A 203 1.90 2.47 1.12
CA GLY A 203 1.42 1.35 1.91
C GLY A 203 0.67 0.31 1.09
N ILE A 204 -0.20 0.74 0.18
CA ILE A 204 -0.92 -0.16 -0.74
C ILE A 204 0.05 -0.81 -1.75
N MET A 205 1.02 -0.08 -2.28
CA MET A 205 2.04 -0.66 -3.17
C MET A 205 2.76 -1.82 -2.49
N VAL A 206 3.22 -1.65 -1.25
CA VAL A 206 3.90 -2.71 -0.50
C VAL A 206 2.95 -3.87 -0.19
N SER A 207 1.72 -3.59 0.24
CA SER A 207 0.70 -4.61 0.53
C SER A 207 0.33 -5.44 -0.70
N SER A 208 0.44 -4.86 -1.88
CA SER A 208 0.10 -5.50 -3.16
C SER A 208 1.05 -6.62 -3.57
N TYR A 209 2.20 -6.76 -2.90
CA TYR A 209 3.04 -7.94 -3.00
C TYR A 209 2.38 -9.19 -2.38
N GLY A 210 1.66 -9.01 -1.27
CA GLY A 210 0.96 -10.10 -0.59
C GLY A 210 -0.50 -10.30 -0.99
N ASN A 211 -1.11 -9.32 -1.66
CA ASN A 211 -2.53 -9.32 -2.03
C ASN A 211 -2.75 -8.56 -3.35
N ALA A 212 -3.78 -8.90 -4.12
CA ALA A 212 -4.12 -8.21 -5.37
C ALA A 212 -4.92 -6.90 -5.13
N VAL A 213 -4.48 -6.05 -4.19
CA VAL A 213 -5.27 -4.89 -3.72
C VAL A 213 -5.34 -3.77 -4.76
N LEU A 214 -4.23 -3.52 -5.48
CA LEU A 214 -4.17 -2.47 -6.52
C LEU A 214 -5.14 -2.69 -7.68
N GLY A 215 -5.47 -3.94 -7.98
CA GLY A 215 -6.42 -4.29 -9.04
C GLY A 215 -7.85 -4.56 -8.55
N SER A 216 -8.11 -4.45 -7.25
CA SER A 216 -9.39 -4.81 -6.66
C SER A 216 -10.27 -3.60 -6.39
N MET A 217 -11.51 -3.63 -6.87
CA MET A 217 -12.52 -2.63 -6.52
C MET A 217 -12.94 -2.79 -5.05
N PRO A 218 -13.23 -1.68 -4.33
CA PRO A 218 -13.17 -0.26 -4.75
C PRO A 218 -11.80 0.39 -4.56
N THR A 219 -10.80 -0.33 -4.04
CA THR A 219 -9.48 0.21 -3.67
C THR A 219 -8.75 0.80 -4.88
N SER A 220 -8.81 0.14 -6.03
CA SER A 220 -8.17 0.62 -7.26
C SER A 220 -8.66 2.01 -7.67
N MET A 221 -9.97 2.27 -7.62
CA MET A 221 -10.54 3.59 -7.96
C MET A 221 -9.98 4.68 -7.05
N VAL A 222 -9.99 4.43 -5.72
CA VAL A 222 -9.50 5.40 -4.74
C VAL A 222 -8.01 5.69 -4.94
N ILE A 223 -7.20 4.66 -5.18
CA ILE A 223 -5.74 4.81 -5.33
C ILE A 223 -5.40 5.52 -6.64
N TYR A 224 -6.01 5.16 -7.76
CA TYR A 224 -5.71 5.81 -9.05
C TYR A 224 -6.21 7.26 -9.08
N THR A 225 -7.34 7.57 -8.43
CA THR A 225 -7.77 8.95 -8.22
C THR A 225 -6.79 9.74 -7.36
N ALA A 226 -6.30 9.14 -6.26
CA ALA A 226 -5.28 9.76 -5.43
C ALA A 226 -3.99 10.02 -6.21
N MET A 227 -3.54 9.09 -7.06
CA MET A 227 -2.37 9.27 -7.93
C MET A 227 -2.56 10.45 -8.89
N ALA A 228 -3.74 10.59 -9.49
CA ALA A 228 -4.05 11.72 -10.37
C ALA A 228 -4.01 13.06 -9.63
N ILE A 229 -4.55 13.11 -8.41
CA ILE A 229 -4.50 14.31 -7.55
C ILE A 229 -3.04 14.66 -7.20
N MET A 230 -2.25 13.67 -6.77
CA MET A 230 -0.84 13.89 -6.40
C MET A 230 0.01 14.41 -7.56
N LEU A 231 -0.18 13.87 -8.78
CA LEU A 231 0.55 14.32 -9.96
C LEU A 231 0.22 15.76 -10.39
N ASN A 232 -0.98 16.24 -10.04
CA ASN A 232 -1.46 17.58 -10.33
C ASN A 232 -1.40 18.51 -9.12
N ALA A 233 -0.69 18.15 -8.05
CA ALA A 233 -0.71 18.86 -6.78
C ALA A 233 -0.27 20.33 -6.90
N GLU A 234 0.65 20.67 -7.80
CA GLU A 234 1.08 22.05 -8.04
C GLU A 234 -0.08 22.98 -8.45
N LYS A 235 -1.08 22.45 -9.19
CA LYS A 235 -2.26 23.24 -9.62
C LYS A 235 -3.16 23.67 -8.46
N TYR A 236 -3.04 23.02 -7.32
CA TYR A 236 -3.82 23.27 -6.11
C TYR A 236 -3.09 24.14 -5.09
N ASP A 237 -1.79 24.44 -5.33
CA ASP A 237 -0.99 25.31 -4.46
C ASP A 237 -1.40 26.77 -4.66
N LYS A 238 -2.14 27.29 -3.68
CA LYS A 238 -2.79 28.63 -3.76
C LYS A 238 -1.99 29.76 -3.11
N LEU A 239 -0.77 29.48 -2.60
CA LEU A 239 0.03 30.57 -2.05
C LEU A 239 0.46 31.52 -3.18
N PRO A 240 0.10 32.83 -3.10
CA PRO A 240 0.44 33.80 -4.13
C PRO A 240 1.96 33.92 -4.25
N GLU A 241 2.45 34.08 -5.48
CA GLU A 241 3.87 34.33 -5.79
C GLU A 241 4.41 35.61 -5.14
N SER A 242 3.54 36.44 -4.56
CA SER A 242 3.87 37.76 -3.99
C SER A 242 4.62 37.75 -2.65
N ILE A 243 4.97 36.57 -2.08
CA ILE A 243 5.75 36.49 -0.82
C ILE A 243 7.25 36.15 -1.11
N THR A 244 7.66 36.23 -2.35
CA THR A 244 9.04 35.90 -2.79
C THR A 244 9.85 37.11 -3.26
N ASN A 245 9.57 38.34 -2.75
CA ASN A 245 10.44 39.50 -2.90
C ASN A 245 11.03 39.94 -1.57
#